data_b7da72e7350114ba9cab8b440661fb51
#
_entry.id   b7da72e7350114ba9cab8b440661fb51
#
_cell.length_a   1.000
_cell.length_b   1.000
_cell.length_c   1.000
_cell.angle_alpha   90.00
_cell.angle_beta   90.00
_cell.angle_gamma   90.00
#
_symmetry.space_group_name_H-M   'P 1'
#
loop_
_entity.id
_entity.type
_entity.pdbx_description
1 polymer ?
#
loop_
_entity_poly.entity_id
_entity_poly.type
_entity_poly.pdbx_seq_one_letter_code
_entity_poly.pdbx_strand_id
1 'polypeptide(L)'
;MTMVNWVFFFGSALVLALILLHASVHKFRGRIDFQSALRGYGLFPERALILWWVVPLVELISVLEILFSVGESRFLAFLILSLYSALIFYNLIIGRTNLDCGCGGVGTKLSWWIFGRNTILLIFCISSSISGVVIEADHLFLCALGGITFGILLFASYLVFNQLLSNAQVLNGD
;
A
#
# COMPACT_ATOMS: atom_id res chain seq x y z
N MET A 1 -7.98 -21.59 17.14
CA MET A 1 -8.14 -20.68 15.98
C MET A 1 -8.28 -21.49 14.71
N THR A 2 -9.11 -21.08 13.76
CA THR A 2 -9.35 -21.86 12.52
C THR A 2 -8.18 -21.65 11.55
N MET A 3 -7.88 -22.66 10.71
CA MET A 3 -6.90 -22.57 9.61
C MET A 3 -7.12 -21.31 8.74
N VAL A 4 -8.37 -20.90 8.56
CA VAL A 4 -8.75 -19.72 7.77
C VAL A 4 -8.11 -18.43 8.31
N ASN A 5 -8.08 -18.25 9.64
CA ASN A 5 -7.48 -17.04 10.24
C ASN A 5 -5.97 -16.95 9.97
N TRP A 6 -5.28 -18.11 9.94
CA TRP A 6 -3.85 -18.18 9.63
C TRP A 6 -3.56 -17.83 8.17
N VAL A 7 -4.32 -18.40 7.25
CA VAL A 7 -4.22 -18.10 5.81
C VAL A 7 -4.44 -16.61 5.57
N PHE A 8 -5.45 -16.03 6.22
CA PHE A 8 -5.74 -14.60 6.13
C PHE A 8 -4.60 -13.75 6.71
N PHE A 9 -4.04 -14.15 7.86
CA PHE A 9 -2.95 -13.45 8.51
C PHE A 9 -1.68 -13.40 7.64
N PHE A 10 -1.22 -14.57 7.14
CA PHE A 10 -0.04 -14.64 6.26
C PHE A 10 -0.30 -13.96 4.91
N GLY A 11 -1.49 -14.14 4.33
CA GLY A 11 -1.84 -13.53 3.06
C GLY A 11 -1.94 -12.01 3.14
N SER A 12 -2.52 -11.46 4.21
CA SER A 12 -2.58 -10.02 4.44
C SER A 12 -1.19 -9.41 4.69
N ALA A 13 -0.30 -10.12 5.38
CA ALA A 13 1.09 -9.70 5.55
C ALA A 13 1.81 -9.62 4.20
N LEU A 14 1.71 -10.70 3.43
CA LEU A 14 2.39 -10.79 2.14
C LEU A 14 1.88 -9.74 1.15
N VAL A 15 0.56 -9.56 1.03
CA VAL A 15 0.02 -8.55 0.09
C VAL A 15 0.43 -7.13 0.49
N LEU A 16 0.43 -6.80 1.77
CA LEU A 16 0.89 -5.48 2.24
C LEU A 16 2.38 -5.28 1.94
N ALA A 17 3.22 -6.28 2.23
CA ALA A 17 4.65 -6.23 1.93
C ALA A 17 4.91 -6.05 0.42
N LEU A 18 4.22 -6.81 -0.44
CA LEU A 18 4.36 -6.71 -1.89
C LEU A 18 3.90 -5.35 -2.44
N ILE A 19 2.79 -4.80 -1.92
CA ILE A 19 2.29 -3.49 -2.35
C ILE A 19 3.27 -2.38 -1.94
N LEU A 20 3.75 -2.37 -0.69
CA LEU A 20 4.72 -1.38 -0.22
C LEU A 20 6.06 -1.49 -0.94
N LEU A 21 6.53 -2.72 -1.20
CA LEU A 21 7.74 -2.96 -1.98
C LEU A 21 7.58 -2.45 -3.41
N HIS A 22 6.47 -2.77 -4.06
CA HIS A 22 6.17 -2.28 -5.41
C HIS A 22 6.12 -0.75 -5.46
N ALA A 23 5.44 -0.11 -4.52
CA ALA A 23 5.34 1.34 -4.43
C ALA A 23 6.71 2.00 -4.19
N SER A 24 7.52 1.44 -3.30
CA SER A 24 8.88 1.92 -3.03
C SER A 24 9.78 1.83 -4.26
N VAL A 25 9.83 0.66 -4.92
CA VAL A 25 10.63 0.46 -6.15
C VAL A 25 10.20 1.42 -7.25
N HIS A 26 8.89 1.63 -7.43
CA HIS A 26 8.37 2.56 -8.43
C HIS A 26 8.82 4.00 -8.15
N LYS A 27 8.75 4.46 -6.88
CA LYS A 27 9.20 5.79 -6.48
C LYS A 27 10.71 5.99 -6.66
N PHE A 28 11.52 4.97 -6.38
CA PHE A 28 12.96 5.05 -6.63
C PHE A 28 13.29 5.14 -8.12
N ARG A 29 12.57 4.38 -8.96
CA ARG A 29 12.78 4.42 -10.43
C ARG A 29 12.24 5.68 -11.08
N GLY A 30 11.06 6.16 -10.65
CA GLY A 30 10.39 7.35 -11.15
C GLY A 30 10.59 8.58 -10.26
N ARG A 31 11.83 8.90 -9.88
CA ARG A 31 12.17 10.01 -8.99
C ARG A 31 11.51 11.33 -9.39
N ILE A 32 11.58 11.67 -10.69
CA ILE A 32 11.11 12.97 -11.21
C ILE A 32 9.59 13.05 -11.09
N ASP A 33 8.89 11.97 -11.47
CA ASP A 33 7.43 11.90 -11.43
C ASP A 33 6.94 11.95 -9.98
N PHE A 34 7.62 11.25 -9.06
CA PHE A 34 7.28 11.27 -7.65
C PHE A 34 7.51 12.66 -7.01
N GLN A 35 8.60 13.35 -7.33
CA GLN A 35 8.82 14.73 -6.89
C GLN A 35 7.78 15.68 -7.45
N SER A 36 7.35 15.48 -8.71
CA SER A 36 6.27 16.25 -9.33
C SER A 36 4.93 16.01 -8.62
N ALA A 37 4.61 14.77 -8.29
CA ALA A 37 3.43 14.44 -7.49
C ALA A 37 3.46 15.13 -6.12
N LEU A 38 4.58 15.07 -5.39
CA LEU A 38 4.74 15.75 -4.10
C LEU A 38 4.55 17.28 -4.20
N ARG A 39 5.05 17.92 -5.27
CA ARG A 39 4.79 19.33 -5.55
C ARG A 39 3.32 19.62 -5.77
N GLY A 40 2.65 18.75 -6.54
CA GLY A 40 1.22 18.86 -6.82
C GLY A 40 0.34 18.89 -5.57
N TYR A 41 0.70 18.15 -4.53
CA TYR A 41 0.00 18.19 -3.25
C TYR A 41 0.05 19.56 -2.56
N GLY A 42 1.05 20.39 -2.86
CA GLY A 42 1.17 21.77 -2.36
C GLY A 42 1.40 21.91 -0.86
N LEU A 43 1.71 20.82 -0.17
CA LEU A 43 1.90 20.78 1.29
C LEU A 43 3.38 20.83 1.69
N PHE A 44 4.28 20.57 0.76
CA PHE A 44 5.71 20.48 1.03
C PHE A 44 6.44 21.68 0.46
N PRO A 45 7.26 22.40 1.28
CA PRO A 45 8.13 23.43 0.77
C PRO A 45 9.18 22.82 -0.19
N GLU A 46 9.64 23.57 -1.17
CA GLU A 46 10.60 23.08 -2.18
C GLU A 46 11.85 22.42 -1.58
N ARG A 47 12.32 22.95 -0.43
CA ARG A 47 13.45 22.38 0.30
C ARG A 47 13.18 20.96 0.83
N ALA A 48 11.93 20.64 1.18
CA ALA A 48 11.55 19.30 1.63
C ALA A 48 11.52 18.27 0.50
N LEU A 49 11.39 18.71 -0.76
CA LEU A 49 11.45 17.82 -1.93
C LEU A 49 12.83 17.16 -2.12
N ILE A 50 13.87 17.69 -1.50
CA ILE A 50 15.20 17.07 -1.48
C ILE A 50 15.16 15.75 -0.71
N LEU A 51 14.26 15.64 0.28
CA LEU A 51 14.07 14.44 1.12
C LEU A 51 13.08 13.43 0.51
N TRP A 52 12.81 13.50 -0.79
CA TRP A 52 11.89 12.61 -1.49
C TRP A 52 12.15 11.12 -1.22
N TRP A 53 13.43 10.74 -1.03
CA TRP A 53 13.88 9.37 -0.77
C TRP A 53 13.47 8.82 0.60
N VAL A 54 13.11 9.69 1.55
CA VAL A 54 12.64 9.27 2.89
C VAL A 54 11.36 8.45 2.80
N VAL A 55 10.45 8.85 1.91
CA VAL A 55 9.16 8.16 1.75
C VAL A 55 9.33 6.71 1.29
N PRO A 56 10.02 6.41 0.16
CA PRO A 56 10.24 5.02 -0.25
C PRO A 56 11.15 4.25 0.72
N LEU A 57 12.03 4.93 1.46
CA LEU A 57 12.83 4.29 2.50
C LEU A 57 11.95 3.80 3.66
N VAL A 58 11.01 4.62 4.15
CA VAL A 58 10.06 4.23 5.19
C VAL A 58 9.18 3.07 4.71
N GLU A 59 8.76 3.06 3.44
CA GLU A 59 8.04 1.93 2.84
C GLU A 59 8.87 0.63 2.91
N LEU A 60 10.16 0.68 2.56
CA LEU A 60 11.06 -0.47 2.66
C LEU A 60 11.25 -0.95 4.11
N ILE A 61 11.42 -0.03 5.05
CA ILE A 61 11.51 -0.38 6.48
C ILE A 61 10.21 -1.04 6.93
N SER A 62 9.05 -0.54 6.48
CA SER A 62 7.75 -1.17 6.77
C SER A 62 7.64 -2.59 6.20
N VAL A 63 8.20 -2.85 5.02
CA VAL A 63 8.28 -4.20 4.46
C VAL A 63 9.13 -5.10 5.37
N LEU A 64 10.28 -4.63 5.82
CA LEU A 64 11.14 -5.38 6.74
C LEU A 64 10.43 -5.63 8.08
N GLU A 65 9.74 -4.63 8.63
CA GLU A 65 8.92 -4.80 9.84
C GLU A 65 7.89 -5.92 9.66
N ILE A 66 7.13 -5.93 8.56
CA ILE A 66 6.11 -6.97 8.29
C ILE A 66 6.75 -8.36 8.18
N LEU A 67 7.91 -8.48 7.53
CA LEU A 67 8.55 -9.77 7.30
C LEU A 67 9.24 -10.33 8.55
N PHE A 68 9.88 -9.47 9.35
CA PHE A 68 10.69 -9.91 10.50
C PHE A 68 9.93 -9.94 11.82
N SER A 69 8.89 -9.12 12.00
CA SER A 69 8.09 -9.10 13.22
C SER A 69 7.12 -10.27 13.36
N VAL A 70 7.17 -11.24 12.41
CA VAL A 70 6.24 -12.39 12.37
C VAL A 70 4.77 -11.95 12.54
N GLY A 71 4.47 -10.72 12.12
CA GLY A 71 3.12 -10.18 12.08
C GLY A 71 2.61 -9.55 13.38
N GLU A 72 3.41 -9.49 14.45
CA GLU A 72 2.99 -8.88 15.72
C GLU A 72 2.87 -7.35 15.60
N SER A 73 3.67 -6.70 14.77
CA SER A 73 3.63 -5.27 14.57
C SER A 73 3.57 -4.92 13.08
N ARG A 74 2.63 -4.07 12.70
CA ARG A 74 2.52 -3.44 11.37
C ARG A 74 2.35 -1.93 11.52
N PHE A 75 2.98 -1.41 12.56
CA PHE A 75 2.80 -0.01 12.96
C PHE A 75 3.26 0.97 11.90
N LEU A 76 4.44 0.77 11.31
CA LEU A 76 4.96 1.65 10.27
C LEU A 76 4.11 1.58 8.99
N ALA A 77 3.68 0.38 8.59
CA ALA A 77 2.78 0.22 7.46
C ALA A 77 1.45 0.94 7.69
N PHE A 78 0.86 0.81 8.87
CA PHE A 78 -0.36 1.53 9.25
C PHE A 78 -0.15 3.04 9.20
N LEU A 79 0.96 3.54 9.74
CA LEU A 79 1.25 4.96 9.81
C LEU A 79 1.42 5.57 8.42
N ILE A 80 2.19 4.93 7.52
CA ILE A 80 2.41 5.44 6.17
C ILE A 80 1.14 5.37 5.30
N LEU A 81 0.36 4.30 5.41
CA LEU A 81 -0.91 4.18 4.70
C LEU A 81 -1.96 5.17 5.21
N SER A 82 -1.98 5.44 6.52
CA SER A 82 -2.85 6.48 7.11
C SER A 82 -2.48 7.87 6.59
N LEU A 83 -1.18 8.17 6.51
CA LEU A 83 -0.70 9.43 5.95
C LEU A 83 -1.13 9.56 4.47
N TYR A 84 -0.96 8.53 3.65
CA TYR A 84 -1.41 8.56 2.26
C TYR A 84 -2.92 8.75 2.14
N SER A 85 -3.70 8.02 2.95
CA SER A 85 -5.15 8.16 2.95
C SER A 85 -5.58 9.57 3.34
N ALA A 86 -4.94 10.17 4.36
CA ALA A 86 -5.22 11.53 4.79
C ALA A 86 -4.89 12.57 3.69
N LEU A 87 -3.74 12.42 3.02
CA LEU A 87 -3.31 13.30 1.92
C LEU A 87 -4.27 13.20 0.72
N ILE A 88 -4.65 11.98 0.33
CA ILE A 88 -5.61 11.76 -0.76
C ILE A 88 -6.97 12.37 -0.40
N PHE A 89 -7.48 12.07 0.79
CA PHE A 89 -8.76 12.58 1.27
C PHE A 89 -8.80 14.11 1.31
N TYR A 90 -7.76 14.74 1.84
CA TYR A 90 -7.64 16.20 1.87
C TYR A 90 -7.72 16.81 0.48
N ASN A 91 -6.98 16.28 -0.50
CA ASN A 91 -6.98 16.81 -1.86
C ASN A 91 -8.30 16.54 -2.60
N LEU A 92 -8.97 15.42 -2.34
CA LEU A 92 -10.29 15.14 -2.90
C LEU A 92 -11.36 16.10 -2.39
N ILE A 93 -11.34 16.46 -1.10
CA ILE A 93 -12.31 17.43 -0.54
C ILE A 93 -12.13 18.82 -1.14
N ILE A 94 -10.87 19.23 -1.41
CA ILE A 94 -10.59 20.55 -2.02
C ILE A 94 -10.88 20.55 -3.54
N GLY A 95 -11.21 19.38 -4.12
CA GLY A 95 -11.51 19.26 -5.54
C GLY A 95 -10.27 19.17 -6.44
N ARG A 96 -9.08 18.88 -5.87
CA ARG A 96 -7.85 18.70 -6.63
C ARG A 96 -7.73 17.26 -7.14
N THR A 97 -8.53 16.89 -8.12
CA THR A 97 -8.55 15.53 -8.70
C THR A 97 -7.50 15.31 -9.79
N ASN A 98 -6.97 16.37 -10.41
CA ASN A 98 -5.99 16.29 -11.50
C ASN A 98 -4.54 16.03 -11.04
N LEU A 99 -4.34 15.64 -9.78
CA LEU A 99 -3.02 15.32 -9.25
C LEU A 99 -2.72 13.84 -9.45
N ASP A 100 -1.47 13.52 -9.76
CA ASP A 100 -0.98 12.15 -9.76
C ASP A 100 -0.95 11.61 -8.32
N CYS A 101 -1.46 10.40 -8.12
CA CYS A 101 -1.45 9.74 -6.81
C CYS A 101 -0.03 9.51 -6.26
N GLY A 102 0.97 9.36 -7.13
CA GLY A 102 2.33 8.97 -6.73
C GLY A 102 2.43 7.57 -6.12
N CYS A 103 1.34 6.78 -6.21
CA CYS A 103 1.23 5.47 -5.55
C CYS A 103 1.77 4.29 -6.40
N GLY A 104 2.45 4.56 -7.52
CA GLY A 104 3.11 3.53 -8.33
C GLY A 104 2.40 3.14 -9.63
N GLY A 105 1.40 3.89 -10.08
CA GLY A 105 0.86 3.80 -11.44
C GLY A 105 1.21 5.05 -12.24
N VAL A 106 1.68 4.90 -13.46
CA VAL A 106 1.95 6.04 -14.34
C VAL A 106 0.62 6.70 -14.69
N GLY A 107 0.43 7.98 -14.31
CA GLY A 107 -0.72 8.77 -14.70
C GLY A 107 -2.04 8.45 -13.99
N THR A 108 -2.03 7.77 -12.85
CA THR A 108 -3.25 7.56 -12.05
C THR A 108 -3.60 8.83 -11.28
N LYS A 109 -4.63 9.53 -11.72
CA LYS A 109 -5.15 10.73 -11.05
C LYS A 109 -5.88 10.37 -9.76
N LEU A 110 -5.88 11.30 -8.80
CA LEU A 110 -6.60 11.16 -7.53
C LEU A 110 -8.09 10.91 -7.76
N SER A 111 -8.60 9.86 -7.11
CA SER A 111 -10.02 9.49 -7.19
C SER A 111 -10.50 8.85 -5.87
N TRP A 112 -11.82 8.84 -5.66
CA TRP A 112 -12.43 8.15 -4.53
C TRP A 112 -12.13 6.64 -4.52
N TRP A 113 -11.87 6.04 -5.69
CA TRP A 113 -11.46 4.64 -5.81
C TRP A 113 -10.09 4.38 -5.19
N ILE A 114 -9.13 5.30 -5.37
CA ILE A 114 -7.80 5.21 -4.76
C ILE A 114 -7.89 5.35 -3.24
N PHE A 115 -8.75 6.27 -2.77
CA PHE A 115 -9.02 6.40 -1.33
C PHE A 115 -9.63 5.12 -0.76
N GLY A 116 -10.66 4.55 -1.40
CA GLY A 116 -11.29 3.29 -0.99
C GLY A 116 -10.29 2.12 -0.95
N ARG A 117 -9.45 2.00 -1.97
CA ARG A 117 -8.36 1.01 -2.01
C ARG A 117 -7.41 1.13 -0.80
N ASN A 118 -6.94 2.33 -0.48
CA ASN A 118 -6.05 2.55 0.66
C ASN A 118 -6.75 2.27 1.99
N THR A 119 -8.04 2.55 2.10
CA THR A 119 -8.86 2.21 3.28
C THR A 119 -8.93 0.70 3.48
N ILE A 120 -9.10 -0.08 2.41
CA ILE A 120 -9.05 -1.56 2.49
C ILE A 120 -7.70 -2.05 2.99
N LEU A 121 -6.59 -1.46 2.52
CA LEU A 121 -5.25 -1.81 3.00
C LEU A 121 -5.06 -1.47 4.49
N LEU A 122 -5.62 -0.35 4.96
CA LEU A 122 -5.62 0.00 6.38
C LEU A 122 -6.41 -1.03 7.22
N ILE A 123 -7.56 -1.50 6.73
CA ILE A 123 -8.33 -2.56 7.39
C ILE A 123 -7.47 -3.84 7.49
N PHE A 124 -6.72 -4.20 6.46
CA PHE A 124 -5.79 -5.34 6.52
C PHE A 124 -4.68 -5.15 7.53
N CYS A 125 -4.15 -3.93 7.71
CA CYS A 125 -3.18 -3.64 8.77
C CYS A 125 -3.75 -3.88 10.16
N ILE A 126 -4.98 -3.39 10.41
CA ILE A 126 -5.62 -3.46 11.74
C ILE A 126 -6.06 -4.89 12.06
N SER A 127 -6.73 -5.56 11.12
CA SER A 127 -7.32 -6.89 11.35
C SER A 127 -6.29 -7.96 11.71
N SER A 128 -5.08 -7.82 11.20
CA SER A 128 -4.00 -8.77 11.47
C SER A 128 -3.23 -8.48 12.76
N SER A 129 -3.22 -7.23 13.24
CA SER A 129 -2.57 -6.88 14.52
C SER A 129 -3.35 -7.34 15.76
N ILE A 130 -4.65 -7.62 15.62
CA ILE A 130 -5.53 -8.03 16.73
C ILE A 130 -5.37 -9.53 17.07
N SER A 131 -4.80 -10.31 16.18
CA SER A 131 -4.65 -11.75 16.34
C SER A 131 -3.34 -12.07 17.06
N GLY A 132 -3.34 -12.07 18.41
CA GLY A 132 -2.28 -12.69 19.21
C GLY A 132 -2.27 -14.20 18.93
N VAL A 133 -1.41 -14.66 18.05
CA VAL A 133 -1.54 -15.97 17.43
C VAL A 133 -0.48 -16.92 17.95
N VAL A 134 -0.89 -17.94 18.71
CA VAL A 134 -0.05 -19.08 19.05
C VAL A 134 -0.15 -20.12 17.93
N ILE A 135 0.98 -20.45 17.30
CA ILE A 135 1.07 -21.41 16.21
C ILE A 135 1.18 -22.82 16.78
N GLU A 136 0.23 -23.70 16.45
CA GLU A 136 0.46 -25.15 16.54
C GLU A 136 1.28 -25.58 15.31
N ALA A 137 2.41 -26.21 15.55
CA ALA A 137 3.42 -26.51 14.52
C ALA A 137 2.92 -27.43 13.40
N ASP A 138 1.94 -28.28 13.67
CA ASP A 138 1.50 -29.35 12.77
C ASP A 138 0.83 -28.85 11.46
N HIS A 139 0.27 -27.63 11.47
CA HIS A 139 -0.43 -27.05 10.31
C HIS A 139 0.28 -25.83 9.71
N LEU A 140 1.46 -25.47 10.23
CA LEU A 140 2.17 -24.27 9.83
C LEU A 140 2.45 -24.23 8.32
N PHE A 141 2.90 -25.35 7.76
CA PHE A 141 3.25 -25.44 6.33
C PHE A 141 2.04 -25.21 5.41
N LEU A 142 0.89 -25.85 5.71
CA LEU A 142 -0.32 -25.68 4.91
C LEU A 142 -0.90 -24.28 5.03
N CYS A 143 -0.87 -23.69 6.22
CA CYS A 143 -1.32 -22.32 6.46
C CYS A 143 -0.43 -21.30 5.77
N ALA A 144 0.90 -21.50 5.78
CA ALA A 144 1.84 -20.64 5.08
C ALA A 144 1.65 -20.73 3.55
N LEU A 145 1.51 -21.94 3.00
CA LEU A 145 1.26 -22.14 1.58
C LEU A 145 -0.06 -21.50 1.15
N GLY A 146 -1.14 -21.70 1.91
CA GLY A 146 -2.43 -21.06 1.67
C GLY A 146 -2.35 -19.54 1.77
N GLY A 147 -1.62 -19.00 2.74
CA GLY A 147 -1.39 -17.57 2.89
C GLY A 147 -0.58 -16.97 1.74
N ILE A 148 0.45 -17.67 1.27
CA ILE A 148 1.25 -17.24 0.11
C ILE A 148 0.38 -17.18 -1.15
N THR A 149 -0.38 -18.23 -1.45
CA THR A 149 -1.26 -18.26 -2.62
C THR A 149 -2.31 -17.17 -2.55
N PHE A 150 -2.96 -17.00 -1.41
CA PHE A 150 -3.95 -15.95 -1.18
C PHE A 150 -3.35 -14.54 -1.32
N GLY A 151 -2.18 -14.28 -0.74
CA GLY A 151 -1.48 -13.00 -0.83
C GLY A 151 -1.06 -12.65 -2.26
N ILE A 152 -0.57 -13.64 -3.03
CA ILE A 152 -0.21 -13.45 -4.45
C ILE A 152 -1.46 -13.13 -5.29
N LEU A 153 -2.57 -13.84 -5.08
CA LEU A 153 -3.83 -13.58 -5.79
C LEU A 153 -4.36 -12.17 -5.49
N LEU A 154 -4.32 -11.74 -4.23
CA LEU A 154 -4.71 -10.38 -3.85
C LEU A 154 -3.79 -9.33 -4.46
N PHE A 155 -2.48 -9.58 -4.49
CA PHE A 155 -1.53 -8.67 -5.13
C PHE A 155 -1.75 -8.56 -6.64
N ALA A 156 -1.97 -9.68 -7.32
CA ALA A 156 -2.31 -9.69 -8.74
C ALA A 156 -3.60 -8.91 -9.02
N SER A 157 -4.63 -9.12 -8.20
CA SER A 157 -5.89 -8.36 -8.28
C SER A 157 -5.67 -6.86 -8.08
N TYR A 158 -4.81 -6.47 -7.14
CA TYR A 158 -4.42 -5.09 -6.92
C TYR A 158 -3.76 -4.46 -8.15
N LEU A 159 -2.83 -5.17 -8.82
CA LEU A 159 -2.16 -4.68 -10.02
C LEU A 159 -3.15 -4.52 -11.18
N VAL A 160 -4.01 -5.52 -11.41
CA VAL A 160 -5.05 -5.46 -12.45
C VAL A 160 -6.01 -4.29 -12.18
N PHE A 161 -6.45 -4.12 -10.94
CA PHE A 161 -7.33 -3.01 -10.57
C PHE A 161 -6.69 -1.64 -10.83
N ASN A 162 -5.41 -1.46 -10.47
CA ASN A 162 -4.68 -0.22 -10.77
C ASN A 162 -4.58 0.03 -12.28
N GLN A 163 -4.31 -1.01 -13.07
CA GLN A 163 -4.23 -0.88 -14.52
C GLN A 163 -5.58 -0.51 -15.15
N LEU A 164 -6.66 -1.14 -14.66
CA LEU A 164 -8.02 -0.80 -15.13
C LEU A 164 -8.39 0.64 -14.80
N LEU A 165 -8.06 1.13 -13.60
CA LEU A 165 -8.29 2.52 -13.21
C LEU A 165 -7.52 3.50 -14.12
N SER A 166 -6.24 3.23 -14.37
CA SER A 166 -5.42 4.05 -15.25
C SER A 166 -6.00 4.09 -16.67
N ASN A 167 -6.36 2.94 -17.23
CA ASN A 167 -6.96 2.85 -18.55
C ASN A 167 -8.32 3.57 -18.64
N ALA A 168 -9.16 3.44 -17.61
CA ALA A 168 -10.46 4.12 -17.57
C ALA A 168 -10.32 5.65 -17.53
N GLN A 169 -9.32 6.17 -16.82
CA GLN A 169 -9.04 7.61 -16.79
C GLN A 169 -8.56 8.13 -18.13
N VAL A 170 -7.73 7.38 -18.84
CA VAL A 170 -7.27 7.74 -20.20
C VAL A 170 -8.44 7.77 -21.19
N LEU A 171 -9.37 6.81 -21.10
CA LEU A 171 -10.52 6.72 -22.00
C LEU A 171 -11.56 7.83 -21.77
N ASN A 172 -11.72 8.26 -20.51
CA ASN A 172 -12.68 9.33 -20.16
C ASN A 172 -12.12 10.74 -20.41
N GLY A 173 -10.87 10.88 -20.85
CA GLY A 173 -10.24 12.17 -21.14
C GLY A 173 -9.95 13.02 -19.90
N ASP A 174 -9.94 12.41 -18.72
CA ASP A 174 -9.68 13.06 -17.43
C ASP A 174 -8.16 13.19 -17.14
#